data_767f0bc588fbe403cac828a074738fc8
#
_entry.id   767f0bc588fbe403cac828a074738fc8
#
_cell.length_a   1.000
_cell.length_b   1.000
_cell.length_c   1.000
_cell.angle_alpha   90.00
_cell.angle_beta   90.00
_cell.angle_gamma   90.00
#
_symmetry.space_group_name_H-M   'P 1'
#
loop_
_entity.id
_entity.type
_entity.pdbx_description
1 polymer ?
#
loop_
_entity_poly.entity_id
_entity_poly.type
_entity_poly.pdbx_seq_one_letter_code
_entity_poly.pdbx_strand_id
1 'polypeptide(L)'
;EWGILMYEGLLAVLALGTVALFREDVKRAFPFHRPTIAKTVGTVLMWIGTLLITMIPTSILLYVFPEQMSGATESVSELSGGLPFGIAFLLICVTPAIFEEMAFRGGLFSCFRGFRSPWLAILISAVVFGAFHGSFWRFVPTAMLGIAMGYLLAETDNMFYNMLFHLINNALPTLLLQLTSSVASEQMESAEAMASTGILLVTVAVYFIYASAGPFLLYAGNYLIHKG
;
A
#
# COMPACT_ATOMS: atom_id res chain seq x y z
N GLU A 1 -10.38 -18.83 2.79
CA GLU A 1 -9.19 -19.09 1.95
C GLU A 1 -9.53 -19.07 0.47
N TRP A 2 -10.48 -19.90 0.03
CA TRP A 2 -10.88 -19.99 -1.39
C TRP A 2 -11.41 -18.65 -1.94
N GLY A 3 -12.11 -17.86 -1.10
CA GLY A 3 -12.64 -16.56 -1.52
C GLY A 3 -11.53 -15.58 -1.92
N ILE A 4 -10.40 -15.55 -1.20
CA ILE A 4 -9.25 -14.69 -1.53
C ILE A 4 -8.63 -15.12 -2.86
N LEU A 5 -8.38 -16.43 -3.03
CA LEU A 5 -7.79 -16.95 -4.27
C LEU A 5 -8.69 -16.73 -5.48
N MET A 6 -10.01 -16.87 -5.32
CA MET A 6 -10.97 -16.57 -6.39
C MET A 6 -10.97 -15.07 -6.74
N TYR A 7 -10.90 -14.21 -5.74
CA TYR A 7 -10.82 -12.77 -5.91
C TYR A 7 -9.54 -12.35 -6.64
N GLU A 8 -8.39 -12.83 -6.19
CA GLU A 8 -7.10 -12.57 -6.84
C GLU A 8 -7.04 -13.15 -8.27
N GLY A 9 -7.58 -14.35 -8.45
CA GLY A 9 -7.73 -14.96 -9.78
C GLY A 9 -8.60 -14.12 -10.72
N LEU A 10 -9.69 -13.54 -10.21
CA LEU A 10 -10.54 -12.62 -10.97
C LEU A 10 -9.76 -11.37 -11.38
N LEU A 11 -8.93 -10.82 -10.50
CA LEU A 11 -8.08 -9.67 -10.82
C LEU A 11 -7.08 -9.98 -11.93
N ALA A 12 -6.46 -11.16 -11.91
CA ALA A 12 -5.59 -11.60 -13.00
C ALA A 12 -6.33 -11.69 -14.33
N VAL A 13 -7.53 -12.25 -14.32
CA VAL A 13 -8.39 -12.34 -15.51
C VAL A 13 -8.78 -10.94 -16.00
N LEU A 14 -9.15 -10.04 -15.10
CA LEU A 14 -9.47 -8.65 -15.45
C LEU A 14 -8.26 -7.92 -16.03
N ALA A 15 -7.07 -8.11 -15.45
CA ALA A 15 -5.83 -7.51 -15.95
C ALA A 15 -5.53 -7.93 -17.39
N LEU A 16 -5.52 -9.24 -17.64
CA LEU A 16 -5.27 -9.80 -18.97
C LEU A 16 -6.39 -9.47 -19.94
N GLY A 17 -7.65 -9.54 -19.49
CA GLY A 17 -8.82 -9.17 -20.26
C GLY A 17 -8.81 -7.70 -20.70
N THR A 18 -8.39 -6.79 -19.82
CA THR A 18 -8.26 -5.37 -20.13
C THR A 18 -7.18 -5.15 -21.20
N VAL A 19 -6.01 -5.76 -21.04
CA VAL A 19 -4.93 -5.68 -22.02
C VAL A 19 -5.35 -6.21 -23.37
N ALA A 20 -6.06 -7.35 -23.41
CA ALA A 20 -6.58 -7.94 -24.64
C ALA A 20 -7.67 -7.08 -25.29
N LEU A 21 -8.63 -6.55 -24.50
CA LEU A 21 -9.73 -5.72 -24.98
C LEU A 21 -9.24 -4.43 -25.63
N PHE A 22 -8.27 -3.76 -25.00
CA PHE A 22 -7.69 -2.52 -25.51
C PHE A 22 -6.54 -2.76 -26.49
N ARG A 23 -6.20 -4.01 -26.78
CA ARG A 23 -5.13 -4.43 -27.69
C ARG A 23 -3.77 -3.84 -27.33
N GLU A 24 -3.52 -3.70 -26.02
CA GLU A 24 -2.24 -3.24 -25.52
C GLU A 24 -1.17 -4.33 -25.65
N ASP A 25 0.07 -3.93 -25.85
CA ASP A 25 1.20 -4.85 -25.86
C ASP A 25 1.44 -5.39 -24.43
N VAL A 26 1.47 -6.71 -24.28
CA VAL A 26 1.62 -7.38 -22.98
C VAL A 26 2.91 -6.98 -22.26
N LYS A 27 4.03 -6.84 -23.01
CA LYS A 27 5.30 -6.45 -22.39
C LYS A 27 5.29 -4.99 -21.96
N ARG A 28 4.53 -4.16 -22.64
CA ARG A 28 4.34 -2.76 -22.29
C ARG A 28 3.37 -2.60 -21.13
N ALA A 29 2.34 -3.44 -21.06
CA ALA A 29 1.38 -3.44 -19.94
C ALA A 29 2.03 -3.98 -18.66
N PHE A 30 2.85 -5.00 -18.76
CA PHE A 30 3.54 -5.66 -17.65
C PHE A 30 5.08 -5.55 -17.84
N PRO A 31 5.67 -4.35 -17.66
CA PRO A 31 7.10 -4.16 -17.85
C PRO A 31 7.88 -4.75 -16.66
N PHE A 32 8.84 -5.61 -16.99
CA PHE A 32 9.80 -6.17 -16.03
C PHE A 32 11.21 -6.01 -16.56
N HIS A 33 12.03 -5.32 -15.78
CA HIS A 33 13.45 -5.11 -16.05
C HIS A 33 14.28 -5.60 -14.86
N ARG A 34 15.59 -5.78 -15.09
CA ARG A 34 16.49 -6.15 -13.98
C ARG A 34 16.49 -5.04 -12.92
N PRO A 35 16.21 -5.35 -11.67
CA PRO A 35 16.22 -4.34 -10.62
C PRO A 35 17.65 -3.86 -10.34
N THR A 36 17.78 -2.57 -10.02
CA THR A 36 19.03 -1.97 -9.53
C THR A 36 18.94 -1.71 -8.03
N ILE A 37 20.09 -1.72 -7.34
CA ILE A 37 20.15 -1.44 -5.90
C ILE A 37 19.61 -0.04 -5.60
N ALA A 38 20.00 0.96 -6.41
CA ALA A 38 19.59 2.35 -6.22
C ALA A 38 18.07 2.49 -6.27
N LYS A 39 17.40 1.93 -7.30
CA LYS A 39 15.93 1.98 -7.43
C LYS A 39 15.23 1.15 -6.34
N THR A 40 15.81 0.03 -5.93
CA THR A 40 15.26 -0.77 -4.82
C THR A 40 15.29 0.03 -3.51
N VAL A 41 16.42 0.63 -3.17
CA VAL A 41 16.52 1.50 -1.98
C VAL A 41 15.61 2.72 -2.12
N GLY A 42 15.57 3.33 -3.30
CA GLY A 42 14.65 4.44 -3.62
C GLY A 42 13.19 4.07 -3.39
N THR A 43 12.77 2.88 -3.82
CA THR A 43 11.42 2.34 -3.60
C THR A 43 11.10 2.20 -2.11
N VAL A 44 12.02 1.66 -1.32
CA VAL A 44 11.83 1.53 0.15
C VAL A 44 11.71 2.90 0.82
N LEU A 45 12.55 3.86 0.44
CA LEU A 45 12.46 5.23 0.98
C LEU A 45 11.15 5.92 0.57
N MET A 46 10.70 5.74 -0.68
CA MET A 46 9.40 6.24 -1.12
C MET A 46 8.25 5.61 -0.36
N TRP A 47 8.32 4.29 -0.11
CA TRP A 47 7.31 3.61 0.72
C TRP A 47 7.25 4.18 2.12
N ILE A 48 8.40 4.32 2.82
CA ILE A 48 8.45 4.92 4.17
C ILE A 48 7.88 6.34 4.14
N GLY A 49 8.30 7.17 3.18
CA GLY A 49 7.82 8.54 3.04
C GLY A 49 6.30 8.61 2.82
N THR A 50 5.77 7.74 1.95
CA THR A 50 4.33 7.63 1.70
C THR A 50 3.60 7.17 2.96
N LEU A 51 4.11 6.16 3.66
CA LEU A 51 3.54 5.66 4.90
C LEU A 51 3.41 6.79 5.94
N LEU A 52 4.48 7.55 6.17
CA LEU A 52 4.48 8.67 7.13
C LEU A 52 3.45 9.74 6.75
N ILE A 53 3.32 10.08 5.47
CA ILE A 53 2.35 11.08 5.01
C ILE A 53 0.92 10.54 5.13
N THR A 54 0.67 9.27 4.80
CA THR A 54 -0.66 8.65 4.92
C THR A 54 -1.11 8.49 6.37
N MET A 55 -0.16 8.43 7.33
CA MET A 55 -0.52 8.42 8.76
C MET A 55 -1.26 9.67 9.20
N ILE A 56 -1.03 10.84 8.56
CA ILE A 56 -1.71 12.10 8.90
C ILE A 56 -3.22 12.00 8.69
N PRO A 57 -3.74 11.79 7.46
CA PRO A 57 -5.18 11.65 7.25
C PRO A 57 -5.76 10.42 7.97
N THR A 58 -5.02 9.32 8.07
CA THR A 58 -5.46 8.14 8.80
C THR A 58 -5.71 8.43 10.28
N SER A 59 -4.82 9.16 10.94
CA SER A 59 -4.99 9.53 12.34
C SER A 59 -6.13 10.54 12.55
N ILE A 60 -6.34 11.45 11.61
CA ILE A 60 -7.49 12.36 11.65
C ILE A 60 -8.80 11.56 11.54
N LEU A 61 -8.86 10.62 10.60
CA LEU A 61 -10.03 9.75 10.43
C LEU A 61 -10.27 8.88 11.68
N LEU A 62 -9.21 8.32 12.26
CA LEU A 62 -9.30 7.54 13.49
C LEU A 62 -9.80 8.38 14.68
N TYR A 63 -9.37 9.63 14.78
CA TYR A 63 -9.81 10.55 15.83
C TYR A 63 -11.28 10.97 15.68
N VAL A 64 -11.71 11.25 14.44
CA VAL A 64 -13.08 11.74 14.16
C VAL A 64 -14.08 10.58 14.07
N PHE A 65 -13.65 9.41 13.60
CA PHE A 65 -14.50 8.25 13.32
C PHE A 65 -13.91 6.94 13.89
N PRO A 66 -13.69 6.84 15.21
CA PRO A 66 -12.98 5.72 15.81
C PRO A 66 -13.66 4.37 15.57
N GLU A 67 -15.00 4.28 15.71
CA GLU A 67 -15.74 3.03 15.54
C GLU A 67 -15.66 2.47 14.11
N GLN A 68 -15.77 3.35 13.12
CA GLN A 68 -15.72 2.97 11.71
C GLN A 68 -14.30 2.57 11.28
N MET A 69 -13.29 3.21 11.86
CA MET A 69 -11.89 2.89 11.59
C MET A 69 -11.45 1.58 12.26
N SER A 70 -11.93 1.27 13.47
CA SER A 70 -11.65 -0.01 14.15
C SER A 70 -12.22 -1.20 13.39
N GLY A 71 -13.48 -1.13 12.94
CA GLY A 71 -14.09 -2.18 12.12
C GLY A 71 -13.37 -2.47 10.81
N ALA A 72 -12.74 -1.45 10.21
CA ALA A 72 -11.92 -1.65 9.00
C ALA A 72 -10.61 -2.41 9.29
N THR A 73 -10.11 -2.34 10.52
CA THR A 73 -8.87 -3.03 10.95
C THR A 73 -9.17 -4.47 11.39
N GLU A 74 -10.31 -4.70 12.05
CA GLU A 74 -10.74 -6.02 12.52
C GLU A 74 -10.87 -7.02 11.36
N SER A 75 -11.36 -6.59 10.20
CA SER A 75 -11.50 -7.44 9.02
C SER A 75 -10.18 -8.09 8.58
N VAL A 76 -9.04 -7.41 8.75
CA VAL A 76 -7.71 -7.96 8.40
C VAL A 76 -7.25 -8.95 9.47
N SER A 77 -7.53 -8.67 10.74
CA SER A 77 -7.16 -9.55 11.86
C SER A 77 -7.97 -10.86 11.85
N GLU A 78 -9.25 -10.81 11.50
CA GLU A 78 -10.09 -12.00 11.35
C GLU A 78 -9.61 -12.90 10.20
N LEU A 79 -9.19 -12.30 9.07
CA LEU A 79 -8.64 -13.04 7.94
C LEU A 79 -7.35 -13.78 8.28
N SER A 80 -6.52 -13.21 9.14
CA SER A 80 -5.22 -13.79 9.54
C SER A 80 -5.32 -14.75 10.71
N GLY A 81 -6.31 -14.57 11.60
CA GLY A 81 -6.38 -15.25 12.90
C GLY A 81 -6.66 -16.75 12.89
N GLY A 82 -7.06 -17.32 11.75
CA GLY A 82 -7.32 -18.77 11.61
C GLY A 82 -6.29 -19.54 10.79
N LEU A 83 -5.25 -18.86 10.25
CA LEU A 83 -4.30 -19.43 9.31
C LEU A 83 -2.89 -19.56 9.89
N PRO A 84 -2.13 -20.61 9.55
CA PRO A 84 -0.70 -20.61 9.77
C PRO A 84 -0.04 -19.37 9.14
N PHE A 85 0.87 -18.72 9.87
CA PHE A 85 1.49 -17.47 9.46
C PHE A 85 1.99 -17.45 8.00
N GLY A 86 2.66 -18.52 7.55
CA GLY A 86 3.16 -18.60 6.17
C GLY A 86 2.04 -18.56 5.12
N ILE A 87 0.88 -19.16 5.41
CA ILE A 87 -0.28 -19.13 4.52
C ILE A 87 -0.94 -17.73 4.57
N ALA A 88 -1.12 -17.17 5.76
CA ALA A 88 -1.64 -15.81 5.91
C ALA A 88 -0.75 -14.78 5.19
N PHE A 89 0.56 -14.86 5.34
CA PHE A 89 1.53 -14.01 4.65
C PHE A 89 1.44 -14.14 3.14
N LEU A 90 1.34 -15.37 2.62
CA LEU A 90 1.17 -15.61 1.19
C LEU A 90 -0.12 -14.96 0.66
N LEU A 91 -1.25 -15.20 1.34
CA LEU A 91 -2.57 -14.76 0.89
C LEU A 91 -2.83 -13.27 1.11
N ILE A 92 -2.26 -12.65 2.13
CA ILE A 92 -2.54 -11.24 2.51
C ILE A 92 -1.45 -10.29 1.98
N CYS A 93 -0.21 -10.78 1.80
CA CYS A 93 0.88 -9.91 1.40
C CYS A 93 1.37 -10.20 -0.02
N VAL A 94 1.63 -11.46 -0.36
CA VAL A 94 2.28 -11.80 -1.63
C VAL A 94 1.28 -11.79 -2.79
N THR A 95 0.13 -12.47 -2.65
CA THR A 95 -0.84 -12.56 -3.75
C THR A 95 -1.43 -11.20 -4.13
N PRO A 96 -1.85 -10.30 -3.18
CA PRO A 96 -2.31 -8.97 -3.55
C PRO A 96 -1.21 -8.12 -4.21
N ALA A 97 0.03 -8.19 -3.71
CA ALA A 97 1.15 -7.47 -4.31
C ALA A 97 1.42 -7.87 -5.77
N ILE A 98 1.06 -9.06 -6.17
CA ILE A 98 1.19 -9.52 -7.55
C ILE A 98 -0.06 -9.19 -8.36
N PHE A 99 -1.22 -9.67 -7.93
CA PHE A 99 -2.44 -9.65 -8.75
C PHE A 99 -3.12 -8.28 -8.78
N GLU A 100 -3.10 -7.54 -7.67
CA GLU A 100 -3.62 -6.18 -7.66
C GLU A 100 -2.71 -5.25 -8.48
N GLU A 101 -1.38 -5.39 -8.39
CA GLU A 101 -0.49 -4.60 -9.25
C GLU A 101 -0.66 -4.98 -10.74
N MET A 102 -0.87 -6.24 -11.07
CA MET A 102 -1.21 -6.63 -12.44
C MET A 102 -2.51 -5.98 -12.90
N ALA A 103 -3.55 -5.94 -12.06
CA ALA A 103 -4.84 -5.35 -12.43
C ALA A 103 -4.75 -3.83 -12.58
N PHE A 104 -4.21 -3.14 -11.57
CA PHE A 104 -4.25 -1.67 -11.52
C PHE A 104 -3.10 -1.01 -12.28
N ARG A 105 -1.87 -1.55 -12.23
CA ARG A 105 -0.69 -0.96 -12.87
C ARG A 105 -0.38 -1.60 -14.23
N GLY A 106 -0.69 -2.89 -14.36
CA GLY A 106 -0.64 -3.56 -15.66
C GLY A 106 -1.84 -3.24 -16.53
N GLY A 107 -3.02 -3.76 -16.19
CA GLY A 107 -4.23 -3.61 -16.98
C GLY A 107 -4.74 -2.17 -17.07
N LEU A 108 -5.22 -1.62 -15.96
CA LEU A 108 -5.89 -0.31 -15.95
C LEU A 108 -4.96 0.85 -16.35
N PHE A 109 -3.78 0.95 -15.74
CA PHE A 109 -2.83 2.03 -16.02
C PHE A 109 -2.37 2.04 -17.47
N SER A 110 -2.17 0.85 -18.09
CA SER A 110 -1.71 0.76 -19.47
C SER A 110 -2.69 1.39 -20.45
N CYS A 111 -4.00 1.33 -20.19
CA CYS A 111 -5.02 1.95 -21.04
C CYS A 111 -4.89 3.48 -21.13
N PHE A 112 -4.19 4.11 -20.17
CA PHE A 112 -3.99 5.55 -20.12
C PHE A 112 -2.55 5.99 -20.41
N ARG A 113 -1.64 5.06 -20.74
CA ARG A 113 -0.22 5.40 -21.07
C ARG A 113 -0.07 6.25 -22.32
N GLY A 114 -1.08 6.28 -23.19
CA GLY A 114 -1.08 7.10 -24.41
C GLY A 114 -1.39 8.59 -24.18
N PHE A 115 -1.80 8.98 -22.99
CA PHE A 115 -2.11 10.37 -22.67
C PHE A 115 -0.83 11.20 -22.52
N ARG A 116 -0.92 12.50 -22.85
CA ARG A 116 0.21 13.44 -22.82
C ARG A 116 0.87 13.57 -21.43
N SER A 117 0.11 13.33 -20.37
CA SER A 117 0.59 13.41 -19.00
C SER A 117 0.39 12.08 -18.28
N PRO A 118 1.41 11.50 -17.63
CA PRO A 118 1.27 10.28 -16.86
C PRO A 118 0.35 10.46 -15.62
N TRP A 119 0.16 11.70 -15.18
CA TRP A 119 -0.66 12.01 -13.99
C TRP A 119 -2.11 11.56 -14.13
N LEU A 120 -2.67 11.59 -15.35
CA LEU A 120 -4.03 11.10 -15.55
C LEU A 120 -4.13 9.60 -15.27
N ALA A 121 -3.19 8.80 -15.78
CA ALA A 121 -3.12 7.36 -15.51
C ALA A 121 -2.87 7.09 -14.02
N ILE A 122 -1.96 7.85 -13.39
CA ILE A 122 -1.65 7.76 -11.96
C ILE A 122 -2.92 8.00 -11.12
N LEU A 123 -3.62 9.11 -11.35
CA LEU A 123 -4.78 9.49 -10.54
C LEU A 123 -5.97 8.55 -10.76
N ILE A 124 -6.28 8.18 -12.01
CA ILE A 124 -7.37 7.24 -12.29
C ILE A 124 -7.07 5.89 -11.63
N SER A 125 -5.88 5.35 -11.83
CA SER A 125 -5.48 4.07 -11.22
C SER A 125 -5.52 4.13 -9.69
N ALA A 126 -5.10 5.23 -9.08
CA ALA A 126 -5.11 5.42 -7.64
C ALA A 126 -6.53 5.52 -7.06
N VAL A 127 -7.41 6.28 -7.71
CA VAL A 127 -8.82 6.42 -7.28
C VAL A 127 -9.55 5.08 -7.38
N VAL A 128 -9.38 4.37 -8.50
CA VAL A 128 -10.00 3.05 -8.68
C VAL A 128 -9.44 2.04 -7.68
N PHE A 129 -8.12 2.06 -7.42
CA PHE A 129 -7.48 1.22 -6.41
C PHE A 129 -8.01 1.50 -5.00
N GLY A 130 -8.16 2.76 -4.62
CA GLY A 130 -8.75 3.15 -3.34
C GLY A 130 -10.21 2.70 -3.20
N ALA A 131 -11.02 2.93 -4.24
CA ALA A 131 -12.44 2.54 -4.26
C ALA A 131 -12.63 1.02 -4.21
N PHE A 132 -11.73 0.28 -4.84
CA PHE A 132 -11.78 -1.17 -4.92
C PHE A 132 -11.64 -1.86 -3.55
N HIS A 133 -11.05 -1.20 -2.56
CA HIS A 133 -10.96 -1.70 -1.19
C HIS A 133 -12.29 -1.69 -0.42
N GLY A 134 -13.39 -1.23 -1.05
CA GLY A 134 -14.75 -1.37 -0.55
C GLY A 134 -15.04 -0.63 0.76
N SER A 135 -14.12 0.20 1.25
CA SER A 135 -14.28 0.95 2.49
C SER A 135 -14.05 2.44 2.25
N PHE A 136 -15.05 3.25 2.54
CA PHE A 136 -14.94 4.71 2.47
C PHE A 136 -13.81 5.24 3.38
N TRP A 137 -13.65 4.65 4.53
CA TRP A 137 -12.67 5.04 5.55
C TRP A 137 -11.23 4.71 5.15
N ARG A 138 -11.04 3.63 4.39
CA ARG A 138 -9.74 3.21 3.84
C ARG A 138 -9.42 3.87 2.50
N PHE A 139 -10.41 4.49 1.85
CA PHE A 139 -10.26 5.07 0.51
C PHE A 139 -9.09 6.06 0.43
N VAL A 140 -9.05 7.07 1.33
CA VAL A 140 -8.03 8.13 1.26
C VAL A 140 -6.61 7.57 1.42
N PRO A 141 -6.27 6.85 2.51
CA PRO A 141 -4.93 6.31 2.66
C PRO A 141 -4.56 5.34 1.53
N THR A 142 -5.48 4.50 1.06
CA THR A 142 -5.22 3.53 -0.02
C THR A 142 -5.04 4.24 -1.37
N ALA A 143 -5.82 5.28 -1.67
CA ALA A 143 -5.62 6.08 -2.88
C ALA A 143 -4.27 6.82 -2.86
N MET A 144 -3.82 7.31 -1.71
CA MET A 144 -2.49 7.94 -1.57
C MET A 144 -1.36 6.94 -1.85
N LEU A 145 -1.45 5.71 -1.31
CA LEU A 145 -0.54 4.62 -1.68
C LEU A 145 -0.63 4.34 -3.19
N GLY A 146 -1.83 4.35 -3.74
CA GLY A 146 -2.10 4.20 -5.16
C GLY A 146 -1.39 5.23 -6.03
N ILE A 147 -1.38 6.51 -5.61
CA ILE A 147 -0.64 7.59 -6.29
C ILE A 147 0.87 7.31 -6.27
N ALA A 148 1.43 6.95 -5.12
CA ALA A 148 2.86 6.66 -5.00
C ALA A 148 3.29 5.49 -5.89
N MET A 149 2.50 4.41 -5.91
CA MET A 149 2.77 3.26 -6.77
C MET A 149 2.58 3.58 -8.26
N GLY A 150 1.56 4.36 -8.63
CA GLY A 150 1.38 4.81 -10.01
C GLY A 150 2.53 5.69 -10.48
N TYR A 151 3.02 6.60 -9.63
CA TYR A 151 4.19 7.42 -9.90
C TYR A 151 5.46 6.55 -10.04
N LEU A 152 5.66 5.60 -9.13
CA LEU A 152 6.79 4.68 -9.18
C LEU A 152 6.86 3.89 -10.50
N LEU A 153 5.70 3.40 -11.00
CA LEU A 153 5.65 2.75 -12.30
C LEU A 153 5.97 3.71 -13.44
N ALA A 154 5.45 4.93 -13.41
CA ALA A 154 5.70 5.93 -14.45
C ALA A 154 7.19 6.28 -14.59
N GLU A 155 7.92 6.35 -13.45
CA GLU A 155 9.33 6.71 -13.40
C GLU A 155 10.28 5.53 -13.64
N THR A 156 9.88 4.32 -13.24
CA THR A 156 10.78 3.16 -13.34
C THR A 156 10.51 2.27 -14.54
N ASP A 157 9.30 2.35 -15.09
CA ASP A 157 8.76 1.41 -16.09
C ASP A 157 9.02 -0.05 -15.71
N ASN A 158 8.87 -0.39 -14.41
CA ASN A 158 9.19 -1.72 -13.91
C ASN A 158 8.26 -2.12 -12.76
N MET A 159 7.38 -3.08 -13.01
CA MET A 159 6.40 -3.58 -12.04
C MET A 159 7.03 -4.25 -10.80
N PHE A 160 8.28 -4.70 -10.91
CA PHE A 160 8.99 -5.25 -9.75
C PHE A 160 8.98 -4.29 -8.55
N TYR A 161 9.23 -3.01 -8.79
CA TYR A 161 9.27 -2.01 -7.71
C TYR A 161 7.90 -1.75 -7.11
N ASN A 162 6.85 -1.80 -7.93
CA ASN A 162 5.48 -1.69 -7.46
C ASN A 162 5.09 -2.87 -6.57
N MET A 163 5.36 -4.09 -7.03
CA MET A 163 5.13 -5.31 -6.26
C MET A 163 5.92 -5.32 -4.95
N LEU A 164 7.17 -4.83 -4.97
CA LEU A 164 8.00 -4.68 -3.77
C LEU A 164 7.38 -3.68 -2.79
N PHE A 165 6.99 -2.50 -3.28
CA PHE A 165 6.35 -1.46 -2.46
C PHE A 165 5.08 -2.01 -1.80
N HIS A 166 4.21 -2.64 -2.59
CA HIS A 166 2.95 -3.21 -2.13
C HIS A 166 3.18 -4.35 -1.12
N LEU A 167 4.11 -5.26 -1.43
CA LEU A 167 4.47 -6.35 -0.53
C LEU A 167 4.92 -5.83 0.85
N ILE A 168 5.82 -4.85 0.89
CA ILE A 168 6.30 -4.28 2.15
C ILE A 168 5.15 -3.59 2.90
N ASN A 169 4.28 -2.90 2.17
CA ASN A 169 3.11 -2.23 2.75
C ASN A 169 2.16 -3.20 3.47
N ASN A 170 1.92 -4.37 2.89
CA ASN A 170 1.05 -5.38 3.48
C ASN A 170 1.79 -6.25 4.53
N ALA A 171 3.09 -6.48 4.33
CA ALA A 171 3.89 -7.29 5.24
C ALA A 171 4.10 -6.63 6.61
N LEU A 172 4.31 -5.31 6.65
CA LEU A 172 4.57 -4.61 7.92
C LEU A 172 3.44 -4.78 8.94
N PRO A 173 2.17 -4.44 8.65
CA PRO A 173 1.09 -4.63 9.62
C PRO A 173 0.84 -6.10 9.95
N THR A 174 1.00 -7.01 8.99
CA THR A 174 0.84 -8.45 9.20
C THR A 174 1.89 -9.00 10.18
N LEU A 175 3.16 -8.58 10.04
CA LEU A 175 4.24 -8.95 10.94
C LEU A 175 4.06 -8.33 12.34
N LEU A 176 3.66 -7.06 12.40
CA LEU A 176 3.40 -6.38 13.68
C LEU A 176 2.26 -7.05 14.43
N LEU A 177 1.17 -7.40 13.76
CA LEU A 177 0.05 -8.12 14.36
C LEU A 177 0.50 -9.46 14.95
N GLN A 178 1.31 -10.23 14.24
CA GLN A 178 1.85 -11.50 14.71
C GLN A 178 2.76 -11.33 15.94
N LEU A 179 3.59 -10.30 15.95
CA LEU A 179 4.49 -10.02 17.08
C LEU A 179 3.71 -9.52 18.30
N THR A 180 2.71 -8.66 18.12
CA THR A 180 1.92 -8.12 19.23
C THR A 180 0.96 -9.14 19.80
N SER A 181 0.39 -10.05 19.00
CA SER A 181 -0.48 -11.12 19.51
C SER A 181 0.25 -12.07 20.47
N SER A 182 1.56 -12.26 20.28
CA SER A 182 2.39 -13.07 21.20
C SER A 182 2.75 -12.34 22.51
N VAL A 183 2.72 -11.00 22.53
CA VAL A 183 3.10 -10.17 23.68
C VAL A 183 1.89 -9.66 24.46
N ALA A 184 0.76 -9.45 23.81
CA ALA A 184 -0.45 -8.87 24.43
C ALA A 184 -1.11 -9.73 25.53
N SER A 185 -0.77 -11.02 25.60
CA SER A 185 -1.25 -11.89 26.69
C SER A 185 -0.62 -11.56 28.05
N GLU A 186 0.47 -10.79 28.11
CA GLU A 186 1.20 -10.53 29.36
C GLU A 186 1.11 -9.08 29.88
N GLN A 187 0.66 -8.09 29.10
CA GLN A 187 0.84 -6.68 29.46
C GLN A 187 -0.41 -5.77 29.44
N MET A 188 -1.62 -6.29 29.30
CA MET A 188 -2.83 -5.46 29.19
C MET A 188 -3.27 -4.75 30.49
N GLU A 189 -2.69 -5.05 31.64
CA GLU A 189 -3.14 -4.52 32.94
C GLU A 189 -2.50 -3.18 33.37
N SER A 190 -1.46 -2.70 32.66
CA SER A 190 -0.69 -1.53 33.13
C SER A 190 -0.82 -0.25 32.29
N ALA A 191 -1.60 -0.24 31.23
CA ALA A 191 -1.60 0.87 30.24
C ALA A 191 -2.62 2.01 30.53
N GLU A 192 -3.59 1.82 31.43
CA GLU A 192 -4.66 2.82 31.66
C GLU A 192 -4.23 4.07 32.46
N ALA A 193 -3.05 4.07 33.05
CA ALA A 193 -2.67 5.07 34.08
C ALA A 193 -1.83 6.27 33.59
N MET A 194 -1.46 6.36 32.31
CA MET A 194 -0.64 7.51 31.82
C MET A 194 -1.46 8.46 30.95
N ALA A 195 -2.33 9.22 31.59
CA ALA A 195 -3.27 10.10 30.91
C ALA A 195 -2.76 11.53 30.62
N SER A 196 -3.20 12.00 29.53
CA SER A 196 -3.65 13.27 28.95
C SER A 196 -2.62 14.30 28.46
N THR A 197 -1.73 14.89 29.23
CA THR A 197 -0.88 16.01 28.76
C THR A 197 0.37 15.52 28.01
N GLY A 198 0.95 14.41 28.44
CA GLY A 198 2.10 13.80 27.77
C GLY A 198 1.73 13.22 26.41
N ILE A 199 0.55 12.66 26.27
CA ILE A 199 0.03 12.11 25.02
C ILE A 199 -0.11 13.21 23.96
N LEU A 200 -0.63 14.38 24.30
CA LEU A 200 -0.78 15.50 23.37
C LEU A 200 0.58 15.95 22.81
N LEU A 201 1.59 16.12 23.67
CA LEU A 201 2.93 16.54 23.26
C LEU A 201 3.60 15.49 22.35
N VAL A 202 3.47 14.21 22.71
CA VAL A 202 3.97 13.11 21.89
C VAL A 202 3.25 13.08 20.54
N THR A 203 1.93 13.24 20.52
CA THR A 203 1.15 13.28 19.29
C THR A 203 1.60 14.42 18.37
N VAL A 204 1.76 15.64 18.90
CA VAL A 204 2.24 16.79 18.14
C VAL A 204 3.65 16.54 17.59
N ALA A 205 4.56 15.98 18.40
CA ALA A 205 5.90 15.63 17.96
C ALA A 205 5.90 14.59 16.84
N VAL A 206 5.07 13.55 16.95
CA VAL A 206 4.91 12.52 15.94
C VAL A 206 4.37 13.11 14.62
N TYR A 207 3.37 13.99 14.68
CA TYR A 207 2.86 14.67 13.47
C TYR A 207 3.91 15.59 12.84
N PHE A 208 4.71 16.26 13.64
CA PHE A 208 5.82 17.07 13.14
C PHE A 208 6.86 16.21 12.41
N ILE A 209 7.19 15.03 12.96
CA ILE A 209 8.07 14.05 12.30
C ILE A 209 7.46 13.57 10.98
N TYR A 210 6.17 13.22 10.95
CA TYR A 210 5.49 12.79 9.74
C TYR A 210 5.48 13.88 8.67
N ALA A 211 5.18 15.13 9.06
CA ALA A 211 5.13 16.26 8.14
C ALA A 211 6.50 16.65 7.57
N SER A 212 7.59 16.42 8.32
CA SER A 212 8.95 16.79 7.90
C SER A 212 9.70 15.63 7.24
N ALA A 213 9.69 14.45 7.86
CA ALA A 213 10.44 13.30 7.37
C ALA A 213 9.82 12.66 6.13
N GLY A 214 8.48 12.62 6.03
CA GLY A 214 7.78 12.04 4.89
C GLY A 214 8.18 12.64 3.55
N PRO A 215 8.03 13.97 3.34
CA PRO A 215 8.46 14.64 2.11
C PRO A 215 9.96 14.50 1.81
N PHE A 216 10.81 14.54 2.86
CA PHE A 216 12.24 14.34 2.69
C PHE A 216 12.56 12.94 2.15
N LEU A 217 11.92 11.90 2.70
CA LEU A 217 12.11 10.52 2.26
C LEU A 217 11.56 10.28 0.85
N LEU A 218 10.42 10.90 0.50
CA LEU A 218 9.91 10.89 -0.87
C LEU A 218 10.92 11.51 -1.83
N TYR A 219 11.47 12.66 -1.50
CA TYR A 219 12.49 13.32 -2.30
C TYR A 219 13.75 12.47 -2.46
N ALA A 220 14.28 11.93 -1.36
CA ALA A 220 15.45 11.07 -1.36
C ALA A 220 15.23 9.79 -2.18
N GLY A 221 14.06 9.16 -2.02
CA GLY A 221 13.67 7.98 -2.80
C GLY A 221 13.59 8.29 -4.29
N ASN A 222 12.91 9.38 -4.66
CA ASN A 222 12.81 9.84 -6.04
C ASN A 222 14.19 10.15 -6.65
N TYR A 223 15.07 10.79 -5.90
CA TYR A 223 16.44 11.04 -6.35
C TYR A 223 17.20 9.76 -6.68
N LEU A 224 17.10 8.72 -5.85
CA LEU A 224 17.74 7.43 -6.11
C LEU A 224 17.13 6.68 -7.31
N ILE A 225 15.83 6.80 -7.52
CA ILE A 225 15.13 6.21 -8.67
C ILE A 225 15.66 6.78 -9.98
N HIS A 226 15.89 8.10 -10.04
CA HIS A 226 16.41 8.76 -11.24
C HIS A 226 17.92 8.57 -11.46
N LYS A 227 18.66 8.24 -10.41
CA LYS A 227 20.12 8.07 -10.49
C LYS A 227 20.55 6.63 -10.83
N GLY A 228 19.69 5.64 -10.64
CA GLY A 228 19.92 4.20 -10.90
C GLY A 228 19.21 3.71 -12.12
#